data_d7ab358c0058c113cdebf8903041480b
#
_entry.id   d7ab358c0058c113cdebf8903041480b
#
_cell.length_a   1.000
_cell.length_b   1.000
_cell.length_c   1.000
_cell.angle_alpha   90.00
_cell.angle_beta   90.00
_cell.angle_gamma   90.00
#
_symmetry.space_group_name_H-M   'P 1'
#
loop_
_entity.id
_entity.type
_entity.pdbx_description
1 polymer ?
#
loop_
_entity_poly.entity_id
_entity_poly.type
_entity_poly.pdbx_seq_one_letter_code
_entity_poly.pdbx_strand_id
1 'polypeptide(L)'
;AQIHDAFMTGPENVIELFHGYTYSGNPMAAAAGIATLETYREDGLFERALELEPYWQEALHSLKGLPHVIDIRNIGLIGAVELEPIPGKPTARAFQAFLDAYDKGCLIRTTGDIIALSPPLIIDKAQIDQLIGTLGDVLKALD
;
A
#
# COMPACT_ATOMS: atom_id res chain seq x y z
N ALA A 1 -23.24 -13.46 -23.77
CA ALA A 1 -22.77 -14.31 -24.86
C ALA A 1 -21.34 -13.92 -25.23
N GLN A 2 -21.07 -12.79 -25.91
CA GLN A 2 -19.72 -12.44 -26.42
C GLN A 2 -18.63 -12.41 -25.33
N ILE A 3 -18.87 -11.85 -24.15
CA ILE A 3 -17.90 -11.82 -23.05
C ILE A 3 -17.63 -13.25 -22.54
N HIS A 4 -18.68 -14.03 -22.31
CA HIS A 4 -18.54 -15.43 -21.91
C HIS A 4 -17.73 -16.23 -22.96
N ASP A 5 -18.09 -16.07 -24.24
CA ASP A 5 -17.46 -16.83 -25.34
C ASP A 5 -15.96 -16.48 -25.46
N ALA A 6 -15.57 -15.23 -25.16
CA ALA A 6 -14.17 -14.80 -25.12
C ALA A 6 -13.37 -15.52 -24.01
N PHE A 7 -14.00 -15.83 -22.88
CA PHE A 7 -13.36 -16.60 -21.80
C PHE A 7 -13.31 -18.11 -22.05
N MET A 8 -14.08 -18.60 -23.02
CA MET A 8 -14.12 -20.03 -23.37
C MET A 8 -13.14 -20.39 -24.49
N THR A 9 -12.25 -19.47 -24.85
CA THR A 9 -11.24 -19.68 -25.90
C THR A 9 -9.84 -19.82 -25.28
N GLY A 10 -9.13 -20.87 -25.63
CA GLY A 10 -7.78 -21.10 -25.13
C GLY A 10 -7.35 -22.56 -25.30
N PRO A 11 -6.11 -22.93 -24.93
CA PRO A 11 -5.65 -24.32 -24.91
C PRO A 11 -6.43 -25.12 -23.85
N GLU A 12 -6.73 -26.38 -24.14
CA GLU A 12 -7.50 -27.27 -23.25
C GLU A 12 -6.87 -27.48 -21.85
N ASN A 13 -5.58 -27.21 -21.72
CA ASN A 13 -4.83 -27.40 -20.47
C ASN A 13 -4.61 -26.09 -19.67
N VAL A 14 -5.26 -24.99 -20.04
CA VAL A 14 -5.18 -23.69 -19.38
C VAL A 14 -6.55 -23.27 -18.86
N ILE A 15 -6.59 -22.72 -17.66
CA ILE A 15 -7.82 -22.16 -17.09
C ILE A 15 -8.15 -20.86 -17.84
N GLU A 16 -9.32 -20.81 -18.48
CA GLU A 16 -9.78 -19.71 -19.33
C GLU A 16 -9.94 -18.40 -18.54
N LEU A 17 -10.44 -18.50 -17.30
CA LEU A 17 -10.54 -17.38 -16.36
C LEU A 17 -9.84 -17.77 -15.05
N PHE A 18 -8.69 -17.15 -14.80
CA PHE A 18 -7.94 -17.37 -13.56
C PHE A 18 -8.59 -16.61 -12.39
N HIS A 19 -9.73 -17.11 -11.95
CA HIS A 19 -10.54 -16.53 -10.87
C HIS A 19 -11.12 -17.65 -10.01
N GLY A 20 -11.16 -17.43 -8.70
CA GLY A 20 -11.68 -18.39 -7.74
C GLY A 20 -12.46 -17.74 -6.61
N TYR A 21 -13.37 -18.52 -6.03
CA TYR A 21 -14.22 -18.12 -4.91
C TYR A 21 -13.90 -18.90 -3.62
N THR A 22 -12.66 -19.27 -3.39
CA THR A 22 -12.26 -20.24 -2.35
C THR A 22 -12.83 -19.95 -0.96
N TYR A 23 -12.95 -18.69 -0.55
CA TYR A 23 -13.54 -18.31 0.73
C TYR A 23 -14.88 -17.55 0.59
N SER A 24 -15.42 -17.43 -0.61
CA SER A 24 -16.68 -16.73 -0.85
C SER A 24 -17.84 -17.43 -0.11
N GLY A 25 -18.70 -16.61 0.50
CA GLY A 25 -19.85 -17.10 1.23
C GLY A 25 -19.54 -17.66 2.62
N ASN A 26 -18.30 -17.56 3.12
CA ASN A 26 -18.01 -17.90 4.51
C ASN A 26 -18.80 -16.98 5.45
N PRO A 27 -19.70 -17.52 6.31
CA PRO A 27 -20.59 -16.68 7.10
C PRO A 27 -19.88 -15.80 8.11
N MET A 28 -18.78 -16.24 8.69
CA MET A 28 -17.98 -15.42 9.61
C MET A 28 -17.32 -14.24 8.88
N ALA A 29 -16.74 -14.50 7.70
CA ALA A 29 -16.14 -13.44 6.88
C ALA A 29 -17.19 -12.44 6.36
N ALA A 30 -18.39 -12.93 5.99
CA ALA A 30 -19.50 -12.09 5.57
C ALA A 30 -20.00 -11.20 6.72
N ALA A 31 -20.15 -11.75 7.93
CA ALA A 31 -20.55 -11.00 9.12
C ALA A 31 -19.50 -9.94 9.49
N ALA A 32 -18.21 -10.28 9.45
CA ALA A 32 -17.12 -9.32 9.66
C ALA A 32 -17.12 -8.22 8.61
N GLY A 33 -17.37 -8.55 7.34
CA GLY A 33 -17.48 -7.59 6.25
C GLY A 33 -18.62 -6.60 6.44
N ILE A 34 -19.80 -7.09 6.87
CA ILE A 34 -20.97 -6.22 7.18
C ILE A 34 -20.62 -5.28 8.34
N ALA A 35 -20.08 -5.80 9.43
CA ALA A 35 -19.68 -4.98 10.58
C ALA A 35 -18.63 -3.92 10.18
N THR A 36 -17.69 -4.26 9.31
CA THR A 36 -16.70 -3.31 8.79
C THR A 36 -17.38 -2.15 8.03
N LEU A 37 -18.34 -2.45 7.16
CA LEU A 37 -19.09 -1.43 6.41
C LEU A 37 -19.93 -0.53 7.34
N GLU A 38 -20.50 -1.11 8.39
CA GLU A 38 -21.23 -0.36 9.43
C GLU A 38 -20.28 0.59 10.19
N THR A 39 -19.12 0.09 10.63
CA THR A 39 -18.07 0.89 11.27
C THR A 39 -17.60 2.05 10.38
N TYR A 40 -17.36 1.81 9.09
CA TYR A 40 -16.98 2.88 8.15
C TYR A 40 -17.98 4.03 8.14
N ARG A 41 -19.28 3.68 8.16
CA ARG A 41 -20.35 4.68 8.14
C ARG A 41 -20.51 5.37 9.51
N GLU A 42 -20.49 4.61 10.61
CA GLU A 42 -20.74 5.12 11.96
C GLU A 42 -19.61 6.01 12.44
N ASP A 43 -18.37 5.64 12.16
CA ASP A 43 -17.17 6.39 12.53
C ASP A 43 -16.77 7.46 11.48
N GLY A 44 -17.50 7.57 10.36
CA GLY A 44 -17.23 8.55 9.30
C GLY A 44 -15.82 8.40 8.71
N LEU A 45 -15.34 7.15 8.51
CA LEU A 45 -13.93 6.92 8.19
C LEU A 45 -13.53 7.42 6.80
N PHE A 46 -14.45 7.48 5.84
CA PHE A 46 -14.16 8.01 4.51
C PHE A 46 -14.03 9.54 4.53
N GLU A 47 -14.92 10.21 5.26
CA GLU A 47 -14.88 11.66 5.47
C GLU A 47 -13.59 12.04 6.21
N ARG A 48 -13.26 11.30 7.26
CA ARG A 48 -12.01 11.45 8.01
C ARG A 48 -10.77 11.27 7.11
N ALA A 49 -10.78 10.30 6.20
CA ALA A 49 -9.69 10.08 5.26
C ALA A 49 -9.51 11.28 4.31
N LEU A 50 -10.61 11.87 3.81
CA LEU A 50 -10.58 13.08 2.99
C LEU A 50 -10.01 14.29 3.75
N GLU A 51 -10.40 14.46 5.03
CA GLU A 51 -9.87 15.54 5.86
C GLU A 51 -8.38 15.38 6.16
N LEU A 52 -7.91 14.13 6.27
CA LEU A 52 -6.52 13.82 6.60
C LEU A 52 -5.61 13.79 5.37
N GLU A 53 -6.16 13.62 4.16
CA GLU A 53 -5.41 13.51 2.91
C GLU A 53 -4.41 14.66 2.69
N PRO A 54 -4.74 15.95 2.88
CA PRO A 54 -3.77 17.03 2.69
C PRO A 54 -2.56 16.92 3.63
N TYR A 55 -2.79 16.53 4.87
CA TYR A 55 -1.71 16.32 5.84
C TYR A 55 -0.83 15.14 5.45
N TRP A 56 -1.45 14.02 5.05
CA TRP A 56 -0.75 12.85 4.53
C TRP A 56 0.11 13.20 3.32
N GLN A 57 -0.46 13.93 2.37
CA GLN A 57 0.25 14.34 1.17
C GLN A 57 1.46 15.21 1.50
N GLU A 58 1.31 16.23 2.36
CA GLU A 58 2.40 17.09 2.78
C GLU A 58 3.51 16.28 3.46
N ALA A 59 3.15 15.44 4.43
CA ALA A 59 4.09 14.58 5.13
C ALA A 59 4.83 13.63 4.18
N LEU A 60 4.11 12.92 3.30
CA LEU A 60 4.70 11.99 2.35
C LEU A 60 5.65 12.70 1.37
N HIS A 61 5.22 13.83 0.81
CA HIS A 61 6.01 14.59 -0.15
C HIS A 61 7.21 15.32 0.50
N SER A 62 7.28 15.42 1.82
CA SER A 62 8.49 15.90 2.52
C SER A 62 9.71 14.99 2.33
N LEU A 63 9.49 13.74 1.93
CA LEU A 63 10.56 12.80 1.59
C LEU A 63 11.21 13.08 0.23
N LYS A 64 10.65 14.02 -0.55
CA LYS A 64 11.19 14.39 -1.87
C LYS A 64 12.60 15.00 -1.73
N GLY A 65 13.50 14.50 -2.54
CA GLY A 65 14.91 14.95 -2.53
C GLY A 65 15.80 14.24 -1.52
N LEU A 66 15.25 13.27 -0.74
CA LEU A 66 16.07 12.35 0.02
C LEU A 66 16.85 11.41 -0.92
N PRO A 67 17.97 10.82 -0.45
CA PRO A 67 18.79 9.94 -1.27
C PRO A 67 17.95 8.85 -1.93
N HIS A 68 18.23 8.60 -3.20
CA HIS A 68 17.59 7.54 -4.01
C HIS A 68 16.08 7.66 -4.25
N VAL A 69 15.40 8.68 -3.74
CA VAL A 69 13.98 8.92 -4.02
C VAL A 69 13.85 9.54 -5.41
N ILE A 70 13.22 8.82 -6.34
CA ILE A 70 13.02 9.25 -7.72
C ILE A 70 11.60 9.70 -8.03
N ASP A 71 10.60 9.17 -7.32
CA ASP A 71 9.21 9.60 -7.46
C ASP A 71 8.43 9.40 -6.16
N ILE A 72 7.43 10.28 -5.94
CA ILE A 72 6.47 10.19 -4.84
C ILE A 72 5.08 10.49 -5.39
N ARG A 73 4.12 9.63 -5.08
CA ARG A 73 2.73 9.77 -5.50
C ARG A 73 1.77 9.29 -4.43
N ASN A 74 0.59 9.87 -4.38
CA ASN A 74 -0.48 9.47 -3.46
C ASN A 74 -1.86 9.65 -4.08
N ILE A 75 -2.81 8.95 -3.50
CA ILE A 75 -4.25 9.15 -3.66
C ILE A 75 -4.93 8.83 -2.34
N GLY A 76 -5.70 9.76 -1.78
CA GLY A 76 -6.20 9.64 -0.41
C GLY A 76 -5.05 9.33 0.56
N LEU A 77 -5.22 8.33 1.41
CA LEU A 77 -4.20 7.87 2.35
C LEU A 77 -3.25 6.79 1.77
N ILE A 78 -3.41 6.42 0.51
CA ILE A 78 -2.46 5.51 -0.16
C ILE A 78 -1.30 6.34 -0.67
N GLY A 79 -0.07 5.88 -0.42
CA GLY A 79 1.14 6.55 -0.87
C GLY A 79 2.18 5.58 -1.43
N ALA A 80 3.03 6.10 -2.29
CA ALA A 80 4.15 5.36 -2.85
C ALA A 80 5.40 6.24 -2.92
N VAL A 81 6.53 5.68 -2.53
CA VAL A 81 7.85 6.27 -2.69
C VAL A 81 8.67 5.33 -3.55
N GLU A 82 9.05 5.77 -4.73
CA GLU A 82 9.85 5.00 -5.67
C GLU A 82 11.32 5.31 -5.50
N LEU A 83 12.12 4.26 -5.41
CA LEU A 83 13.56 4.35 -5.19
C LEU A 83 14.33 4.00 -6.47
N GLU A 84 15.42 4.66 -6.68
CA GLU A 84 16.37 4.31 -7.72
C GLU A 84 16.91 2.89 -7.49
N PRO A 85 16.76 1.96 -8.44
CA PRO A 85 17.26 0.60 -8.27
C PRO A 85 18.78 0.55 -8.21
N ILE A 86 19.33 -0.40 -7.47
CA ILE A 86 20.77 -0.69 -7.51
C ILE A 86 21.08 -1.42 -8.83
N PRO A 87 22.02 -0.95 -9.66
CA PRO A 87 22.39 -1.62 -10.90
C PRO A 87 22.76 -3.09 -10.67
N GLY A 88 22.09 -4.00 -11.39
CA GLY A 88 22.29 -5.44 -11.27
C GLY A 88 21.66 -6.09 -10.03
N LYS A 89 21.01 -5.31 -9.16
CA LYS A 89 20.33 -5.80 -7.94
C LYS A 89 18.97 -5.09 -7.77
N PRO A 90 18.02 -5.24 -8.71
CA PRO A 90 16.70 -4.64 -8.56
C PRO A 90 16.05 -5.12 -7.26
N THR A 91 15.20 -4.29 -6.67
CA THR A 91 14.49 -4.51 -5.41
C THR A 91 15.33 -4.48 -4.13
N ALA A 92 16.64 -4.58 -4.23
CA ALA A 92 17.51 -4.72 -3.04
C ALA A 92 17.43 -3.49 -2.13
N ARG A 93 17.39 -2.27 -2.70
CA ARG A 93 17.31 -1.03 -1.91
C ARG A 93 15.98 -0.91 -1.17
N ALA A 94 14.87 -1.16 -1.86
CA ALA A 94 13.56 -1.13 -1.23
C ALA A 94 13.41 -2.22 -0.16
N PHE A 95 13.98 -3.40 -0.39
CA PHE A 95 13.98 -4.47 0.59
C PHE A 95 14.82 -4.13 1.83
N GLN A 96 15.97 -3.48 1.65
CA GLN A 96 16.75 -2.99 2.79
C GLN A 96 15.97 -1.93 3.58
N ALA A 97 15.33 -0.98 2.88
CA ALA A 97 14.45 -0.01 3.53
C ALA A 97 13.33 -0.67 4.34
N PHE A 98 12.75 -1.77 3.84
CA PHE A 98 11.75 -2.54 4.56
C PHE A 98 12.32 -3.13 5.85
N LEU A 99 13.50 -3.75 5.82
CA LEU A 99 14.13 -4.34 7.01
C LEU A 99 14.45 -3.27 8.06
N ASP A 100 15.04 -2.16 7.63
CA ASP A 100 15.44 -1.07 8.52
C ASP A 100 14.22 -0.37 9.15
N ALA A 101 13.14 -0.20 8.40
CA ALA A 101 11.88 0.32 8.93
C ALA A 101 11.24 -0.64 9.93
N TYR A 102 11.26 -1.94 9.64
CA TYR A 102 10.75 -2.97 10.52
C TYR A 102 11.50 -2.99 11.86
N ASP A 103 12.82 -2.93 11.84
CA ASP A 103 13.66 -2.88 13.05
C ASP A 103 13.40 -1.63 13.90
N LYS A 104 12.92 -0.55 13.26
CA LYS A 104 12.48 0.68 13.94
C LYS A 104 11.00 0.66 14.34
N GLY A 105 10.30 -0.48 14.20
CA GLY A 105 8.91 -0.66 14.60
C GLY A 105 7.88 -0.15 13.58
N CYS A 106 8.29 0.14 12.34
CA CYS A 106 7.40 0.54 11.25
C CYS A 106 7.30 -0.56 10.20
N LEU A 107 6.13 -1.19 10.10
CA LEU A 107 5.85 -2.16 9.04
C LEU A 107 5.40 -1.42 7.77
N ILE A 108 6.24 -1.48 6.76
CA ILE A 108 5.94 -0.98 5.41
C ILE A 108 5.82 -2.15 4.44
N ARG A 109 5.39 -1.88 3.22
CA ARG A 109 5.35 -2.88 2.14
C ARG A 109 6.22 -2.40 0.98
N THR A 110 6.89 -3.33 0.32
CA THR A 110 7.62 -3.04 -0.92
C THR A 110 7.08 -3.87 -2.08
N THR A 111 7.13 -3.30 -3.28
CA THR A 111 6.84 -3.98 -4.54
C THR A 111 7.80 -3.47 -5.61
N GLY A 112 8.70 -4.33 -6.08
CA GLY A 112 9.84 -3.85 -6.87
C GLY A 112 10.70 -2.89 -6.03
N ASP A 113 11.07 -1.77 -6.63
CA ASP A 113 11.81 -0.69 -5.95
C ASP A 113 10.88 0.41 -5.38
N ILE A 114 9.62 0.09 -5.13
CA ILE A 114 8.61 1.00 -4.61
C ILE A 114 8.27 0.62 -3.17
N ILE A 115 8.31 1.58 -2.26
CA ILE A 115 7.73 1.51 -0.93
C ILE A 115 6.26 1.91 -1.05
N ALA A 116 5.36 0.99 -0.75
CA ALA A 116 3.92 1.20 -0.78
C ALA A 116 3.37 1.36 0.64
N LEU A 117 2.64 2.43 0.87
CA LEU A 117 2.05 2.80 2.14
C LEU A 117 0.52 2.85 2.01
N SER A 118 -0.16 2.14 2.87
CA SER A 118 -1.62 2.13 2.96
C SER A 118 -2.03 1.98 4.43
N PRO A 119 -1.91 3.03 5.22
CA PRO A 119 -2.24 2.98 6.63
C PRO A 119 -3.74 2.72 6.83
N PRO A 120 -4.15 2.18 7.99
CA PRO A 120 -5.56 2.06 8.34
C PRO A 120 -6.24 3.43 8.33
N LEU A 121 -7.54 3.50 7.98
CA LEU A 121 -8.30 4.75 7.92
C LEU A 121 -8.40 5.47 9.29
N ILE A 122 -8.13 4.76 10.38
CA ILE A 122 -8.10 5.31 11.74
C ILE A 122 -6.77 5.96 12.12
N ILE A 123 -5.76 5.96 11.25
CA ILE A 123 -4.46 6.59 11.51
C ILE A 123 -4.64 8.06 11.95
N ASP A 124 -3.83 8.53 12.88
CA ASP A 124 -3.80 9.92 13.30
C ASP A 124 -2.52 10.64 12.83
N LYS A 125 -2.47 11.96 13.04
CA LYS A 125 -1.32 12.77 12.61
C LYS A 125 -0.02 12.38 13.31
N ALA A 126 -0.07 12.01 14.59
CA ALA A 126 1.12 11.61 15.33
C ALA A 126 1.70 10.29 14.78
N GLN A 127 0.83 9.38 14.39
CA GLN A 127 1.22 8.12 13.74
C GLN A 127 1.76 8.34 12.31
N ILE A 128 1.20 9.30 11.58
CA ILE A 128 1.74 9.73 10.28
C ILE A 128 3.15 10.30 10.46
N ASP A 129 3.33 11.20 11.42
CA ASP A 129 4.63 11.79 11.72
C ASP A 129 5.67 10.74 12.11
N GLN A 130 5.28 9.78 12.92
CA GLN A 130 6.14 8.66 13.30
C GLN A 130 6.54 7.82 12.08
N LEU A 131 5.57 7.44 11.26
CA LEU A 131 5.79 6.62 10.07
C LEU A 131 6.72 7.33 9.07
N ILE A 132 6.39 8.57 8.73
CA ILE A 132 7.15 9.35 7.74
C ILE A 132 8.52 9.77 8.28
N GLY A 133 8.62 10.14 9.56
CA GLY A 133 9.89 10.42 10.21
C GLY A 133 10.82 9.20 10.22
N THR A 134 10.30 8.03 10.60
CA THR A 134 11.06 6.77 10.57
C THR A 134 11.52 6.44 9.15
N LEU A 135 10.62 6.57 8.18
CA LEU A 135 10.97 6.32 6.78
C LEU A 135 12.02 7.31 6.27
N GLY A 136 11.90 8.59 6.64
CA GLY A 136 12.90 9.61 6.31
C GLY A 136 14.28 9.30 6.86
N ASP A 137 14.37 8.80 8.08
CA ASP A 137 15.65 8.39 8.69
C ASP A 137 16.23 7.13 8.05
N VAL A 138 15.38 6.19 7.66
CA VAL A 138 15.78 5.00 6.89
C VAL A 138 16.35 5.42 5.54
N LEU A 139 15.62 6.25 4.77
CA LEU A 139 16.05 6.68 3.43
C LEU A 139 17.35 7.45 3.45
N LYS A 140 17.63 8.26 4.48
CA LYS A 140 18.90 8.97 4.65
C LYS A 140 20.09 8.04 4.90
N ALA A 141 19.84 6.86 5.48
CA ALA A 141 20.85 5.88 5.84
C ALA A 141 21.08 4.79 4.77
N LEU A 142 20.28 4.79 3.70
CA LEU A 142 20.43 3.83 2.60
C LEU A 142 21.63 4.19 1.71
N ASP A 143 22.36 3.14 1.26
CA ASP A 143 23.44 3.21 0.28
C ASP A 143 22.91 3.14 -1.18
#